data_2333d32071859e9bc6ea4975390082ed
#
_entry.id   2333d32071859e9bc6ea4975390082ed
#
_cell.length_a   1.000
_cell.length_b   1.000
_cell.length_c   1.000
_cell.angle_alpha   90.00
_cell.angle_beta   90.00
_cell.angle_gamma   90.00
#
_symmetry.space_group_name_H-M   'P 1'
#
loop_
_entity.id
_entity.type
_entity.pdbx_description
1 polymer ?
#
loop_
_entity_poly.entity_id
_entity_poly.type
_entity_poly.pdbx_seq_one_letter_code
_entity_poly.pdbx_strand_id
1 'polypeptide(L)'
;MKTQQGVHIHNLVFETILGILEFERLKPQKISVNLDLFYTQLPNKAYLDYIKIQELIQKMMQENQYLLIEDALKDLSHALKTCYNEISELHLKISKLEISPNSQVGASVKICYENDL
;
A
#
# COMPACT_ATOMS: atom_id res chain seq x y z
N MET A 1 29.07 6.83 -0.44
CA MET A 1 28.04 6.12 -1.20
C MET A 1 26.99 5.57 -0.25
N LYS A 2 25.73 5.83 -0.53
CA LYS A 2 24.64 5.26 0.26
C LYS A 2 24.01 4.13 -0.53
N THR A 3 23.80 3.00 0.12
CA THR A 3 23.12 1.85 -0.47
C THR A 3 21.69 1.82 0.04
N GLN A 4 20.74 1.80 -0.88
CA GLN A 4 19.34 1.56 -0.55
C GLN A 4 18.99 0.13 -0.88
N GLN A 5 18.24 -0.50 -0.01
CA GLN A 5 17.67 -1.82 -0.23
C GLN A 5 16.17 -1.67 -0.34
N GLY A 6 15.53 -2.60 -1.05
CA GLY A 6 14.10 -2.56 -1.25
C GLY A 6 13.44 -3.87 -0.88
N VAL A 7 12.20 -3.76 -0.40
CA VAL A 7 11.29 -4.88 -0.21
C VAL A 7 10.09 -4.63 -1.12
N HIS A 8 9.71 -5.64 -1.88
CA HIS A 8 8.69 -5.52 -2.89
C HIS A 8 7.57 -6.54 -2.65
N ILE A 9 6.35 -6.05 -2.58
CA ILE A 9 5.16 -6.89 -2.49
C ILE A 9 4.30 -6.52 -3.69
N HIS A 10 4.23 -7.40 -4.67
CA HIS A 10 3.50 -7.15 -5.89
C HIS A 10 2.35 -8.13 -6.05
N ASN A 11 1.25 -7.64 -6.60
CA ASN A 11 0.05 -8.44 -6.86
C ASN A 11 -0.53 -9.07 -5.59
N LEU A 12 -0.59 -8.27 -4.52
CA LEU A 12 -1.35 -8.67 -3.34
C LEU A 12 -2.83 -8.48 -3.67
N VAL A 13 -3.51 -9.59 -3.98
CA VAL A 13 -4.88 -9.58 -4.47
C VAL A 13 -5.82 -10.06 -3.37
N PHE A 14 -6.88 -9.29 -3.12
CA PHE A 14 -7.93 -9.66 -2.18
C PHE A 14 -9.19 -8.86 -2.50
N GLU A 15 -10.29 -9.22 -1.83
CA GLU A 15 -11.56 -8.54 -2.03
C GLU A 15 -11.85 -7.57 -0.89
N THR A 16 -12.38 -6.40 -1.24
CA THR A 16 -12.75 -5.39 -0.26
C THR A 16 -13.76 -4.42 -0.87
N ILE A 17 -14.52 -3.76 -0.01
CA ILE A 17 -15.39 -2.67 -0.44
C ILE A 17 -14.53 -1.44 -0.63
N LEU A 18 -14.56 -0.89 -1.84
CA LEU A 18 -13.74 0.27 -2.22
C LEU A 18 -14.42 1.01 -3.35
N GLY A 19 -14.61 2.32 -3.19
CA GLY A 19 -15.15 3.17 -4.23
C GLY A 19 -16.36 3.97 -3.82
N ILE A 20 -16.68 5.01 -4.61
CA ILE A 20 -17.78 5.93 -4.33
C ILE A 20 -19.07 5.56 -5.06
N LEU A 21 -19.00 4.71 -6.08
CA LEU A 21 -20.18 4.33 -6.86
C LEU A 21 -21.09 3.43 -6.02
N GLU A 22 -22.39 3.57 -6.21
CA GLU A 22 -23.36 2.84 -5.40
C GLU A 22 -23.09 1.34 -5.42
N PHE A 23 -22.89 0.76 -6.61
CA PHE A 23 -22.64 -0.68 -6.71
C PHE A 23 -21.33 -1.10 -6.04
N GLU A 24 -20.36 -0.20 -5.92
CA GLU A 24 -19.10 -0.50 -5.23
C GLU A 24 -19.27 -0.61 -3.72
N ARG A 25 -20.33 -0.01 -3.17
CA ARG A 25 -20.64 -0.08 -1.73
C ARG A 25 -21.41 -1.32 -1.34
N LEU A 26 -22.00 -2.02 -2.32
CA LEU A 26 -22.91 -3.12 -2.06
C LEU A 26 -22.20 -4.46 -1.85
N LYS A 27 -21.04 -4.66 -2.46
CA LYS A 27 -20.29 -5.91 -2.31
C LYS A 27 -18.81 -5.68 -2.53
N PRO A 28 -17.96 -6.54 -1.95
CA PRO A 28 -16.52 -6.47 -2.17
C PRO A 28 -16.16 -6.66 -3.64
N GLN A 29 -15.11 -6.00 -4.07
CA GLN A 29 -14.51 -6.19 -5.38
C GLN A 29 -13.06 -6.61 -5.24
N LYS A 30 -12.55 -7.24 -6.28
CA LYS A 30 -11.16 -7.70 -6.32
C LYS A 30 -10.25 -6.51 -6.61
N ILE A 31 -9.23 -6.34 -5.77
CA ILE A 31 -8.22 -5.30 -5.95
C ILE A 31 -6.83 -5.94 -5.91
N SER A 32 -5.85 -5.19 -6.42
CA SER A 32 -4.45 -5.56 -6.36
C SER A 32 -3.66 -4.42 -5.73
N VAL A 33 -2.81 -4.76 -4.77
CA VAL A 33 -1.93 -3.79 -4.13
C VAL A 33 -0.49 -4.14 -4.50
N ASN A 34 0.25 -3.12 -4.94
CA ASN A 34 1.67 -3.23 -5.24
C ASN A 34 2.42 -2.22 -4.38
N LEU A 35 3.43 -2.70 -3.67
CA LEU A 35 4.18 -1.91 -2.71
C LEU A 35 5.66 -2.12 -2.91
N ASP A 36 6.41 -1.01 -2.94
CA ASP A 36 7.86 -1.02 -2.93
C ASP A 36 8.32 -0.14 -1.78
N LEU A 37 9.06 -0.74 -0.85
CA LEU A 37 9.62 -0.04 0.31
C LEU A 37 11.13 -0.03 0.20
N PHE A 38 11.73 1.14 0.42
CA PHE A 38 13.19 1.31 0.37
C PHE A 38 13.69 1.83 1.70
N TYR A 39 14.86 1.36 2.09
CA TYR A 39 15.51 1.77 3.33
C TYR A 39 17.03 1.72 3.14
N THR A 40 17.75 2.51 3.91
CA THR A 40 19.22 2.51 3.85
C THR A 40 19.82 1.62 4.92
N GLN A 41 19.20 1.58 6.09
CA GLN A 41 19.72 0.82 7.20
C GLN A 41 18.60 0.49 8.18
N LEU A 42 18.59 -0.76 8.63
CA LEU A 42 17.68 -1.20 9.69
C LEU A 42 18.50 -1.44 10.97
N PRO A 43 17.94 -1.12 12.15
CA PRO A 43 18.65 -1.32 13.40
C PRO A 43 18.79 -2.80 13.75
N ASN A 44 19.93 -3.15 14.36
CA ASN A 44 20.17 -4.46 14.98
C ASN A 44 19.87 -5.66 14.06
N LYS A 45 20.23 -5.54 12.78
CA LYS A 45 19.98 -6.59 11.79
C LYS A 45 18.50 -6.96 11.64
N ALA A 46 17.61 -6.03 11.99
CA ALA A 46 16.18 -6.23 11.79
C ALA A 46 15.86 -6.35 10.30
N TYR A 47 14.70 -6.88 10.00
CA TYR A 47 14.19 -6.96 8.63
C TYR A 47 12.74 -6.46 8.59
N LEU A 48 12.30 -6.09 7.41
CA LEU A 48 10.91 -5.71 7.21
C LEU A 48 10.11 -7.00 7.00
N ASP A 49 9.19 -7.28 7.91
CA ASP A 49 8.38 -8.50 7.86
C ASP A 49 7.25 -8.32 6.85
N TYR A 50 7.44 -8.86 5.64
CA TYR A 50 6.48 -8.70 4.56
C TYR A 50 5.13 -9.38 4.86
N ILE A 51 5.11 -10.41 5.68
CA ILE A 51 3.86 -11.05 6.08
C ILE A 51 3.02 -10.08 6.91
N LYS A 52 3.63 -9.44 7.91
CA LYS A 52 2.93 -8.46 8.74
C LYS A 52 2.50 -7.24 7.94
N ILE A 53 3.31 -6.82 6.97
CA ILE A 53 2.97 -5.70 6.10
C ILE A 53 1.73 -6.03 5.28
N GLN A 54 1.67 -7.23 4.69
CA GLN A 54 0.50 -7.68 3.93
C GLN A 54 -0.75 -7.74 4.80
N GLU A 55 -0.63 -8.28 6.01
CA GLU A 55 -1.74 -8.36 6.95
C GLU A 55 -2.26 -6.97 7.32
N LEU A 56 -1.37 -6.03 7.56
CA LEU A 56 -1.73 -4.65 7.88
C LEU A 56 -2.51 -4.00 6.74
N ILE A 57 -2.00 -4.13 5.52
CA ILE A 57 -2.64 -3.56 4.33
C ILE A 57 -4.05 -4.13 4.17
N GLN A 58 -4.16 -5.45 4.19
CA GLN A 58 -5.44 -6.13 3.97
C GLN A 58 -6.45 -5.76 5.06
N LYS A 59 -6.00 -5.76 6.32
CA LYS A 59 -6.86 -5.41 7.45
C LYS A 59 -7.39 -3.98 7.33
N MET A 60 -6.50 -3.02 7.08
CA MET A 60 -6.91 -1.61 6.96
C MET A 60 -7.90 -1.41 5.81
N MET A 61 -7.63 -2.02 4.66
CA MET A 61 -8.51 -1.90 3.50
C MET A 61 -9.89 -2.47 3.80
N GLN A 62 -9.95 -3.66 4.39
CA GLN A 62 -11.21 -4.34 4.66
C GLN A 62 -12.01 -3.70 5.78
N GLU A 63 -11.35 -3.18 6.81
CA GLU A 63 -12.03 -2.54 7.94
C GLU A 63 -12.52 -1.13 7.59
N ASN A 64 -11.74 -0.35 6.85
CA ASN A 64 -12.06 1.06 6.62
C ASN A 64 -12.95 1.30 5.41
N GLN A 65 -13.05 0.37 4.48
CA GLN A 65 -13.95 0.45 3.33
C GLN A 65 -13.90 1.82 2.65
N TYR A 66 -12.72 2.21 2.21
CA TYR A 66 -12.47 3.56 1.69
C TYR A 66 -13.37 3.93 0.51
N LEU A 67 -13.80 5.18 0.47
CA LEU A 67 -14.53 5.73 -0.66
C LEU A 67 -13.61 6.03 -1.83
N LEU A 68 -12.45 6.61 -1.56
CA LEU A 68 -11.47 6.97 -2.58
C LEU A 68 -10.19 6.16 -2.40
N ILE A 69 -9.61 5.71 -3.51
CA ILE A 69 -8.31 5.04 -3.49
C ILE A 69 -7.25 5.96 -2.88
N GLU A 70 -7.33 7.25 -3.19
CA GLU A 70 -6.37 8.24 -2.70
C GLU A 70 -6.35 8.32 -1.18
N ASP A 71 -7.50 8.19 -0.53
CA ASP A 71 -7.56 8.17 0.94
C ASP A 71 -6.93 6.90 1.50
N ALA A 72 -7.15 5.77 0.83
CA ALA A 72 -6.51 4.52 1.20
C ALA A 72 -4.99 4.62 1.09
N LEU A 73 -4.50 5.19 -0.01
CA LEU A 73 -3.06 5.39 -0.21
C LEU A 73 -2.44 6.23 0.89
N LYS A 74 -3.13 7.30 1.27
CA LYS A 74 -2.67 8.20 2.35
C LYS A 74 -2.59 7.46 3.68
N ASP A 75 -3.65 6.78 4.06
CA ASP A 75 -3.71 6.07 5.33
C ASP A 75 -2.71 4.93 5.41
N LEU A 76 -2.62 4.13 4.35
CA LEU A 76 -1.70 3.00 4.31
C LEU A 76 -0.25 3.45 4.36
N SER A 77 0.11 4.47 3.58
CA SER A 77 1.48 4.97 3.57
C SER A 77 1.86 5.56 4.93
N HIS A 78 0.94 6.26 5.58
CA HIS A 78 1.17 6.80 6.92
C HIS A 78 1.37 5.68 7.94
N ALA A 79 0.54 4.65 7.91
CA ALA A 79 0.66 3.51 8.81
C ALA A 79 1.97 2.78 8.63
N LEU A 80 2.38 2.56 7.37
CA LEU A 80 3.64 1.88 7.07
C LEU A 80 4.84 2.68 7.57
N LYS A 81 4.86 3.99 7.37
CA LYS A 81 5.93 4.84 7.86
C LYS A 81 5.99 4.87 9.39
N THR A 82 4.83 4.88 10.03
CA THR A 82 4.76 4.86 11.50
C THR A 82 5.30 3.55 12.07
N CYS A 83 4.96 2.41 11.44
CA CYS A 83 5.44 1.11 11.88
C CYS A 83 6.91 0.88 11.55
N TYR A 84 7.39 1.43 10.45
CA TYR A 84 8.74 1.20 9.93
C TYR A 84 9.39 2.56 9.64
N ASN A 85 9.81 3.22 10.70
CA ASN A 85 10.34 4.58 10.64
C ASN A 85 11.58 4.71 9.73
N GLU A 86 12.27 3.59 9.48
CA GLU A 86 13.50 3.56 8.69
C GLU A 86 13.25 3.64 7.19
N ILE A 87 12.00 3.57 6.75
CA ILE A 87 11.66 3.67 5.33
C ILE A 87 12.10 5.04 4.79
N SER A 88 12.88 5.04 3.73
CA SER A 88 13.34 6.26 3.08
C SER A 88 12.52 6.62 1.85
N GLU A 89 11.89 5.63 1.22
CA GLU A 89 11.05 5.85 0.05
C GLU A 89 9.99 4.76 -0.01
N LEU A 90 8.82 5.14 -0.48
CA LEU A 90 7.68 4.23 -0.56
C LEU A 90 6.94 4.48 -1.87
N HIS A 91 6.64 3.40 -2.59
CA HIS A 91 5.75 3.42 -3.75
C HIS A 91 4.59 2.49 -3.46
N LEU A 92 3.38 2.99 -3.58
CA LEU A 92 2.18 2.22 -3.29
C LEU A 92 1.16 2.45 -4.39
N LYS A 93 0.64 1.36 -4.96
CA LYS A 93 -0.37 1.42 -6.01
C LYS A 93 -1.51 0.48 -5.66
N ILE A 94 -2.73 0.96 -5.82
CA ILE A 94 -3.94 0.16 -5.64
C ILE A 94 -4.71 0.20 -6.95
N SER A 95 -5.06 -0.98 -7.46
CA SER A 95 -5.80 -1.14 -8.71
C SER A 95 -7.08 -1.93 -8.48
N LYS A 96 -8.17 -1.47 -9.10
CA LYS A 96 -9.41 -2.22 -9.19
C LYS A 96 -9.33 -3.10 -10.42
N LEU A 97 -9.46 -4.41 -10.24
CA LEU A 97 -9.19 -5.36 -11.32
C LEU A 97 -10.38 -5.61 -12.23
N GLU A 98 -11.60 -5.36 -11.75
CA GLU A 98 -12.82 -5.76 -12.44
C GLU A 98 -13.78 -4.60 -12.72
N ILE A 99 -13.36 -3.36 -12.42
CA ILE A 99 -14.25 -2.19 -12.55
C ILE A 99 -14.54 -1.85 -14.01
N SER A 100 -13.66 -2.22 -14.92
CA SER A 100 -13.80 -1.98 -16.34
C SER A 100 -13.51 -3.27 -17.11
N PRO A 101 -14.27 -3.60 -18.17
CA PRO A 101 -14.03 -4.81 -18.96
C PRO A 101 -12.74 -4.75 -19.78
N ASN A 102 -12.24 -3.56 -20.05
CA ASN A 102 -11.11 -3.38 -20.98
C ASN A 102 -9.86 -2.82 -20.32
N SER A 103 -9.89 -2.53 -19.03
CA SER A 103 -8.75 -1.91 -18.35
C SER A 103 -8.79 -2.15 -16.85
N GLN A 104 -7.62 -2.05 -16.24
CA GLN A 104 -7.51 -1.94 -14.79
C GLN A 104 -7.40 -0.47 -14.45
N VAL A 105 -8.07 -0.06 -13.37
CA VAL A 105 -8.10 1.34 -12.95
C VAL A 105 -7.51 1.43 -11.56
N GLY A 106 -6.58 2.35 -11.38
CA GLY A 106 -5.93 2.49 -10.09
C GLY A 106 -5.34 3.87 -9.88
N ALA A 107 -4.76 4.02 -8.70
CA ALA A 107 -4.02 5.22 -8.32
C ALA A 107 -2.78 4.80 -7.56
N SER A 108 -1.79 5.68 -7.52
CA SER A 108 -0.54 5.40 -6.83
C SER A 108 -0.01 6.63 -6.13
N VAL A 109 0.87 6.38 -5.16
CA VAL A 109 1.60 7.44 -4.47
C VAL A 109 3.07 7.04 -4.39
N LYS A 110 3.94 8.02 -4.56
CA LYS A 110 5.37 7.87 -4.34
C LYS A 110 5.80 8.90 -3.32
N ILE A 111 6.39 8.45 -2.23
CA ILE A 111 6.83 9.32 -1.15
C ILE A 111 8.31 9.12 -0.91
N CYS A 112 9.07 10.20 -0.96
CA CYS A 112 10.47 10.22 -0.57
C CYS A 112 10.55 10.97 0.75
N TYR A 113 10.94 10.28 1.81
CA TYR A 113 11.01 10.89 3.13
C TYR A 113 12.35 11.57 3.31
N GLU A 114 12.29 12.81 3.77
CA GLU A 114 13.52 13.52 4.11
C GLU A 114 14.00 12.98 5.45
N ASN A 115 15.29 12.62 5.47
CA ASN A 115 15.90 12.26 6.73
C ASN A 115 16.35 13.55 7.39
N ASP A 116 15.73 13.87 8.51
CA ASP A 116 16.18 14.97 9.33
C ASP A 116 17.57 14.62 9.87
N LEU A 117 18.44 15.54 9.67
CA LEU A 117 19.82 15.39 10.13
C LEU A 117 19.91 15.62 11.63
#